data_28ec1c7e7f5ba53f30f82e3f703ef66b
#
_entry.id   28ec1c7e7f5ba53f30f82e3f703ef66b
#
_cell.length_a   1.000
_cell.length_b   1.000
_cell.length_c   1.000
_cell.angle_alpha   90.00
_cell.angle_beta   90.00
_cell.angle_gamma   90.00
#
_symmetry.space_group_name_H-M   'P 1'
#
loop_
_entity.id
_entity.type
_entity.pdbx_description
1 polymer ?
#
loop_
_entity_poly.entity_id
_entity_poly.type
_entity_poly.pdbx_seq_one_letter_code
_entity_poly.pdbx_strand_id
1 'polypeptide(L)'
;EFEVIIDTGGIPFSPRVKADDGQSYLDCPRVVTDLVFEKAKEWYGDPLPYNIEERISKELYGDAIFKYWNDLIKSQNPDITDEELEKETFKNLHETLLQGFDRVKELIGESVKSKWTEEDGELNEKSLAKKVKKELGGIIGGGFDPIYLIAQRLVKHSNDEGYLVGSRGSVGSSFVATMMGITEVNPLPAHYRCSKCQTSLFLDEEGKPYGADYSSGFDLPDKICPNCGEKMIKDGQDMPFATFLGFNADKVPDIDLNFSDLNQASAHEYTKVLFGVDNVYRAGTIGTVAEKTAYGFVRGYFEDKGIMDKRSCEIERLAMGCTGVKRTTGQHPGGIVVVPDYMEVSDFTPFQFPADDVNSAWRTTHFDYHAIDADLLKLDILGHS
;
A
#
# COMPACT_ATOMS: atom_id res chain seq x y z
N GLU A 1 -17.54 -25.03 3.92
CA GLU A 1 -16.97 -23.70 3.71
C GLU A 1 -17.22 -23.32 2.27
N PHE A 2 -17.92 -22.23 2.06
CA PHE A 2 -18.08 -21.68 0.72
C PHE A 2 -16.92 -20.70 0.52
N GLU A 3 -16.05 -21.02 -0.43
CA GLU A 3 -15.07 -20.07 -0.95
C GLU A 3 -15.79 -19.23 -2.00
N VAL A 4 -15.82 -17.93 -1.81
CA VAL A 4 -16.37 -17.02 -2.82
C VAL A 4 -15.29 -16.86 -3.88
N ILE A 5 -15.55 -17.39 -5.06
CA ILE A 5 -14.64 -17.28 -6.21
C ILE A 5 -15.29 -16.36 -7.23
N ILE A 6 -14.76 -15.15 -7.34
CA ILE A 6 -15.12 -14.21 -8.40
C ILE A 6 -13.91 -14.12 -9.34
N ASP A 7 -14.11 -14.38 -10.62
CA ASP A 7 -13.02 -14.30 -11.61
C ASP A 7 -12.61 -12.83 -11.82
N THR A 8 -11.62 -12.39 -11.06
CA THR A 8 -11.00 -11.07 -11.18
C THR A 8 -9.82 -11.05 -12.15
N GLY A 9 -9.52 -12.17 -12.80
CA GLY A 9 -8.27 -12.33 -13.57
C GLY A 9 -7.01 -12.34 -12.69
N GLY A 10 -7.16 -12.66 -11.39
CA GLY A 10 -6.07 -12.75 -10.41
C GLY A 10 -5.65 -11.39 -9.80
N ILE A 11 -6.46 -10.35 -9.97
CA ILE A 11 -6.24 -9.03 -9.38
C ILE A 11 -7.44 -8.70 -8.51
N PRO A 12 -7.27 -8.36 -7.23
CA PRO A 12 -8.36 -7.88 -6.39
C PRO A 12 -9.05 -6.65 -7.00
N PHE A 13 -10.33 -6.51 -6.79
CA PHE A 13 -11.07 -5.31 -7.20
C PHE A 13 -10.47 -4.07 -6.52
N SER A 14 -10.10 -3.07 -7.31
CA SER A 14 -9.57 -1.82 -6.80
C SER A 14 -10.70 -0.79 -6.66
N PRO A 15 -10.95 -0.26 -5.46
CA PRO A 15 -11.95 0.77 -5.25
C PRO A 15 -11.49 2.10 -5.87
N ARG A 16 -12.44 2.89 -6.36
CA ARG A 16 -12.20 4.26 -6.80
C ARG A 16 -12.35 5.21 -5.63
N VAL A 17 -11.44 6.17 -5.51
CA VAL A 17 -11.42 7.17 -4.43
C VAL A 17 -12.21 8.40 -4.86
N LYS A 18 -13.18 8.81 -4.05
CA LYS A 18 -13.97 10.01 -4.31
C LYS A 18 -13.17 11.29 -4.06
N ALA A 19 -13.44 12.30 -4.86
CA ALA A 19 -12.96 13.66 -4.64
C ALA A 19 -13.74 14.34 -3.50
N ASP A 20 -13.28 15.51 -3.08
CA ASP A 20 -13.87 16.26 -1.97
C ASP A 20 -15.32 16.71 -2.24
N ASP A 21 -15.77 16.72 -3.50
CA ASP A 21 -17.15 16.98 -3.89
C ASP A 21 -18.12 15.81 -3.58
N GLY A 22 -17.57 14.65 -3.20
CA GLY A 22 -18.32 13.43 -2.88
C GLY A 22 -19.00 12.75 -4.06
N GLN A 23 -18.83 13.25 -5.28
CA GLN A 23 -19.48 12.77 -6.50
C GLN A 23 -18.50 12.31 -7.57
N SER A 24 -17.46 13.10 -7.84
CA SER A 24 -16.42 12.74 -8.82
C SER A 24 -15.36 11.82 -8.20
N TYR A 25 -14.56 11.19 -9.06
CA TYR A 25 -13.48 10.32 -8.66
C TYR A 25 -12.13 10.97 -8.96
N LEU A 26 -11.16 10.74 -8.07
CA LEU A 26 -9.80 11.22 -8.25
C LEU A 26 -9.08 10.44 -9.36
N ASP A 27 -8.29 11.16 -10.14
CA ASP A 27 -7.26 10.59 -11.00
C ASP A 27 -6.07 10.21 -10.11
N CYS A 28 -6.13 9.00 -9.52
CA CYS A 28 -5.15 8.55 -8.53
C CYS A 28 -3.71 8.63 -9.02
N PRO A 29 -3.36 8.16 -10.25
CA PRO A 29 -1.99 8.27 -10.74
C PRO A 29 -1.47 9.70 -10.77
N ARG A 30 -2.29 10.62 -11.21
CA ARG A 30 -1.93 12.05 -11.27
C ARG A 30 -1.78 12.66 -9.89
N VAL A 31 -2.74 12.42 -9.00
CA VAL A 31 -2.71 12.97 -7.63
C VAL A 31 -1.51 12.45 -6.86
N VAL A 32 -1.21 11.16 -6.94
CA VAL A 32 -0.03 10.56 -6.32
C VAL A 32 1.24 11.20 -6.87
N THR A 33 1.35 11.34 -8.18
CA THR A 33 2.51 11.94 -8.84
C THR A 33 2.73 13.38 -8.37
N ASP A 34 1.69 14.21 -8.39
CA ASP A 34 1.78 15.61 -7.99
C ASP A 34 2.23 15.74 -6.53
N LEU A 35 1.62 14.97 -5.62
CA LEU A 35 1.98 14.97 -4.19
C LEU A 35 3.45 14.60 -3.96
N VAL A 36 3.93 13.57 -4.66
CA VAL A 36 5.31 13.08 -4.51
C VAL A 36 6.32 14.11 -5.00
N PHE A 37 6.12 14.66 -6.19
CA PHE A 37 7.06 15.64 -6.76
C PHE A 37 7.01 16.99 -6.03
N GLU A 38 5.86 17.45 -5.59
CA GLU A 38 5.74 18.66 -4.77
C GLU A 38 6.54 18.53 -3.46
N LYS A 39 6.36 17.41 -2.73
CA LYS A 39 7.08 17.18 -1.48
C LYS A 39 8.59 16.96 -1.70
N ALA A 40 8.97 16.25 -2.76
CA ALA A 40 10.37 16.06 -3.09
C ALA A 40 11.07 17.38 -3.40
N LYS A 41 10.43 18.28 -4.14
CA LYS A 41 10.96 19.63 -4.40
C LYS A 41 11.04 20.49 -3.15
N GLU A 42 10.06 20.37 -2.26
CA GLU A 42 10.10 21.07 -0.96
C GLU A 42 11.31 20.64 -0.12
N TRP A 43 11.69 19.36 -0.15
CA TRP A 43 12.78 18.84 0.66
C TRP A 43 14.15 18.93 0.00
N TYR A 44 14.23 18.72 -1.30
CA TYR A 44 15.49 18.56 -2.04
C TYR A 44 15.74 19.62 -3.13
N GLY A 45 14.80 20.55 -3.33
CA GLY A 45 14.94 21.67 -4.24
C GLY A 45 14.36 21.46 -5.63
N ASP A 46 14.27 22.55 -6.39
CA ASP A 46 13.81 22.55 -7.79
C ASP A 46 14.87 23.28 -8.65
N PRO A 47 15.52 22.65 -9.62
CA PRO A 47 15.30 21.25 -10.07
C PRO A 47 15.73 20.20 -9.03
N LEU A 48 15.09 19.03 -9.08
CA LEU A 48 15.44 17.92 -8.20
C LEU A 48 16.85 17.41 -8.49
N PRO A 49 17.62 17.00 -7.46
CA PRO A 49 18.84 16.23 -7.67
C PRO A 49 18.53 14.93 -8.42
N TYR A 50 19.43 14.54 -9.32
CA TYR A 50 19.24 13.39 -10.19
C TYR A 50 18.90 12.09 -9.44
N ASN A 51 19.63 11.78 -8.36
CA ASN A 51 19.41 10.58 -7.57
C ASN A 51 18.01 10.53 -6.92
N ILE A 52 17.43 11.68 -6.58
CA ILE A 52 16.06 11.77 -6.05
C ILE A 52 15.02 11.52 -7.17
N GLU A 53 15.22 12.16 -8.30
CA GLU A 53 14.33 11.99 -9.47
C GLU A 53 14.35 10.55 -9.97
N GLU A 54 15.54 9.93 -10.06
CA GLU A 54 15.70 8.52 -10.40
C GLU A 54 14.93 7.59 -9.45
N ARG A 55 15.06 7.81 -8.15
CA ARG A 55 14.37 7.00 -7.16
C ARG A 55 12.85 7.08 -7.31
N ILE A 56 12.29 8.28 -7.42
CA ILE A 56 10.85 8.50 -7.59
C ILE A 56 10.35 7.83 -8.87
N SER A 57 11.01 8.07 -9.99
CA SER A 57 10.60 7.54 -11.28
C SER A 57 10.62 6.03 -11.32
N LYS A 58 11.63 5.38 -10.77
CA LYS A 58 11.71 3.92 -10.66
C LYS A 58 10.64 3.36 -9.73
N GLU A 59 10.34 4.02 -8.63
CA GLU A 59 9.27 3.60 -7.74
C GLU A 59 7.88 3.74 -8.36
N LEU A 60 7.64 4.78 -9.16
CA LEU A 60 6.33 5.02 -9.76
C LEU A 60 6.05 4.21 -11.02
N TYR A 61 7.05 3.99 -11.89
CA TYR A 61 6.82 3.43 -13.22
C TYR A 61 7.54 2.15 -13.55
N GLY A 62 8.52 1.77 -12.82
CA GLY A 62 9.37 0.64 -13.17
C GLY A 62 10.19 0.83 -14.45
N ASP A 63 10.92 -0.21 -14.80
CA ASP A 63 11.95 -0.14 -15.84
C ASP A 63 11.42 -0.04 -17.28
N ALA A 64 10.16 -0.42 -17.52
CA ALA A 64 9.63 -0.52 -18.90
C ALA A 64 9.45 0.85 -19.56
N ILE A 65 8.92 1.85 -18.85
CA ILE A 65 8.76 3.20 -19.41
C ILE A 65 10.08 3.95 -19.47
N PHE A 66 10.94 3.79 -18.44
CA PHE A 66 12.28 4.32 -18.50
C PHE A 66 13.02 3.81 -19.74
N LYS A 67 12.98 2.51 -19.95
CA LYS A 67 13.58 1.88 -21.13
C LYS A 67 12.96 2.35 -22.44
N TYR A 68 11.64 2.50 -22.51
CA TYR A 68 10.95 3.03 -23.69
C TYR A 68 11.50 4.40 -24.11
N TRP A 69 11.54 5.36 -23.18
CA TRP A 69 12.04 6.70 -23.46
C TRP A 69 13.53 6.72 -23.74
N ASN A 70 14.32 5.94 -23.00
CA ASN A 70 15.75 5.82 -23.22
C ASN A 70 16.08 5.30 -24.64
N ASP A 71 15.44 4.22 -25.06
CA ASP A 71 15.63 3.63 -26.38
C ASP A 71 15.15 4.59 -27.49
N LEU A 72 14.02 5.28 -27.30
CA LEU A 72 13.48 6.23 -28.26
C LEU A 72 14.40 7.43 -28.43
N ILE A 73 14.84 8.07 -27.36
CA ILE A 73 15.72 9.25 -27.41
C ILE A 73 17.06 8.88 -28.04
N LYS A 74 17.64 7.75 -27.65
CA LYS A 74 18.88 7.24 -28.21
C LYS A 74 18.78 6.93 -29.71
N SER A 75 17.62 6.42 -30.16
CA SER A 75 17.36 6.18 -31.59
C SER A 75 17.25 7.46 -32.41
N GLN A 76 16.72 8.53 -31.81
CA GLN A 76 16.58 9.84 -32.45
C GLN A 76 17.89 10.67 -32.44
N ASN A 77 18.71 10.48 -31.44
CA ASN A 77 20.00 11.15 -31.28
C ASN A 77 21.09 10.15 -30.86
N PRO A 78 21.72 9.43 -31.81
CA PRO A 78 22.71 8.40 -31.48
C PRO A 78 23.97 8.92 -30.78
N ASP A 79 24.28 10.21 -30.95
CA ASP A 79 25.49 10.86 -30.43
C ASP A 79 25.25 11.54 -29.07
N ILE A 80 24.06 11.39 -28.48
CA ILE A 80 23.72 11.96 -27.17
C ILE A 80 24.62 11.37 -26.08
N THR A 81 25.10 12.20 -25.18
CA THR A 81 25.88 11.72 -24.02
C THR A 81 25.00 10.96 -23.05
N ASP A 82 25.58 10.04 -22.27
CA ASP A 82 24.83 9.24 -21.31
C ASP A 82 24.13 10.14 -20.27
N GLU A 83 24.76 11.23 -19.82
CA GLU A 83 24.20 12.19 -18.87
C GLU A 83 23.00 12.95 -19.45
N GLU A 84 23.11 13.41 -20.69
CA GLU A 84 22.00 14.10 -21.38
C GLU A 84 20.85 13.14 -21.71
N LEU A 85 21.18 11.92 -22.14
CA LEU A 85 20.20 10.87 -22.41
C LEU A 85 19.37 10.56 -21.16
N GLU A 86 20.02 10.40 -20.05
CA GLU A 86 19.41 10.08 -18.77
C GLU A 86 18.50 11.22 -18.30
N LYS A 87 18.97 12.46 -18.39
CA LYS A 87 18.21 13.66 -18.04
C LYS A 87 16.96 13.84 -18.91
N GLU A 88 17.08 13.67 -20.22
CA GLU A 88 15.94 13.77 -21.15
C GLU A 88 14.96 12.60 -20.95
N THR A 89 15.46 11.40 -20.62
CA THR A 89 14.64 10.24 -20.29
C THR A 89 13.77 10.52 -19.08
N PHE A 90 14.33 11.05 -17.99
CA PHE A 90 13.56 11.40 -16.79
C PHE A 90 12.57 12.51 -17.02
N LYS A 91 12.91 13.51 -17.82
CA LYS A 91 11.97 14.58 -18.17
C LYS A 91 10.73 14.03 -18.87
N ASN A 92 10.93 13.20 -19.90
CA ASN A 92 9.81 12.57 -20.62
C ASN A 92 9.01 11.61 -19.75
N LEU A 93 9.68 10.92 -18.85
CA LEU A 93 9.05 10.07 -17.86
C LEU A 93 8.13 10.89 -16.94
N HIS A 94 8.61 12.01 -16.41
CA HIS A 94 7.82 12.90 -15.57
C HIS A 94 6.61 13.49 -16.31
N GLU A 95 6.81 13.95 -17.55
CA GLU A 95 5.71 14.44 -18.39
C GLU A 95 4.67 13.35 -18.67
N THR A 96 5.11 12.10 -18.86
CA THR A 96 4.22 10.95 -19.03
C THR A 96 3.38 10.70 -17.77
N LEU A 97 3.98 10.81 -16.60
CA LEU A 97 3.30 10.73 -15.30
C LEU A 97 2.15 11.71 -15.18
N LEU A 98 2.42 12.95 -15.53
CA LEU A 98 1.43 14.02 -15.44
C LEU A 98 0.25 13.83 -16.41
N GLN A 99 0.43 13.01 -17.46
CA GLN A 99 -0.65 12.67 -18.40
C GLN A 99 -1.58 11.55 -17.90
N GLY A 100 -1.21 10.89 -16.79
CA GLY A 100 -2.05 9.89 -16.14
C GLY A 100 -1.86 8.46 -16.63
N PHE A 101 -2.60 7.55 -16.00
CA PHE A 101 -2.41 6.10 -16.13
C PHE A 101 -2.73 5.55 -17.54
N ASP A 102 -3.70 6.12 -18.21
CA ASP A 102 -4.05 5.67 -19.57
C ASP A 102 -2.91 5.91 -20.57
N ARG A 103 -2.21 7.03 -20.41
CA ARG A 103 -1.01 7.32 -21.21
C ARG A 103 0.13 6.35 -20.90
N VAL A 104 0.30 6.00 -19.62
CA VAL A 104 1.26 4.98 -19.18
C VAL A 104 0.98 3.64 -19.86
N LYS A 105 -0.26 3.17 -19.81
CA LYS A 105 -0.68 1.92 -20.45
C LYS A 105 -0.46 1.93 -21.97
N GLU A 106 -0.78 3.03 -22.62
CA GLU A 106 -0.59 3.20 -24.06
C GLU A 106 0.89 3.05 -24.45
N LEU A 107 1.79 3.80 -23.80
CA LEU A 107 3.22 3.74 -24.09
C LEU A 107 3.84 2.37 -23.84
N ILE A 108 3.44 1.72 -22.74
CA ILE A 108 3.90 0.36 -22.44
C ILE A 108 3.37 -0.62 -23.47
N GLY A 109 2.10 -0.48 -23.86
CA GLY A 109 1.50 -1.29 -24.90
C GLY A 109 2.30 -1.25 -26.19
N GLU A 110 2.75 -0.07 -26.61
CA GLU A 110 3.63 0.10 -27.78
C GLU A 110 5.00 -0.55 -27.58
N SER A 111 5.63 -0.33 -26.43
CA SER A 111 6.92 -0.96 -26.09
C SER A 111 6.85 -2.49 -26.07
N VAL A 112 5.76 -3.03 -25.52
CA VAL A 112 5.56 -4.48 -25.46
C VAL A 112 5.25 -5.08 -26.81
N LYS A 113 4.45 -4.40 -27.65
CA LYS A 113 4.14 -4.86 -29.03
C LYS A 113 5.39 -5.12 -29.85
N SER A 114 6.40 -4.26 -29.71
CA SER A 114 7.66 -4.41 -30.46
C SER A 114 8.46 -5.66 -30.09
N LYS A 115 8.18 -6.24 -28.92
CA LYS A 115 8.87 -7.44 -28.38
C LYS A 115 7.95 -8.67 -28.32
N TRP A 116 6.76 -8.59 -28.95
CA TRP A 116 5.80 -9.69 -28.94
C TRP A 116 6.31 -10.83 -29.80
N THR A 117 6.30 -12.04 -29.26
CA THR A 117 6.76 -13.25 -29.94
C THR A 117 5.59 -14.22 -30.17
N GLU A 118 5.76 -15.20 -31.06
CA GLU A 118 4.77 -16.25 -31.29
C GLU A 118 4.47 -17.05 -30.02
N GLU A 119 5.44 -17.18 -29.11
CA GLU A 119 5.28 -17.86 -27.82
C GLU A 119 4.34 -17.09 -26.85
N ASP A 120 4.16 -15.78 -27.05
CA ASP A 120 3.25 -14.98 -26.25
C ASP A 120 1.77 -15.20 -26.62
N GLY A 121 1.51 -15.87 -27.74
CA GLY A 121 0.17 -16.17 -28.25
C GLY A 121 -0.50 -14.97 -28.91
N GLU A 122 -1.82 -14.98 -28.97
CA GLU A 122 -2.60 -13.91 -29.59
C GLU A 122 -2.49 -12.60 -28.78
N LEU A 123 -2.16 -11.50 -29.47
CA LEU A 123 -2.11 -10.17 -28.87
C LEU A 123 -3.53 -9.65 -28.58
N ASN A 124 -3.97 -9.79 -27.35
CA ASN A 124 -5.23 -9.27 -26.86
C ASN A 124 -5.02 -8.51 -25.54
N GLU A 125 -6.07 -7.85 -25.05
CA GLU A 125 -6.01 -7.04 -23.85
C GLU A 125 -5.51 -7.82 -22.62
N LYS A 126 -5.94 -9.07 -22.48
CA LYS A 126 -5.60 -9.95 -21.36
C LYS A 126 -4.12 -10.38 -21.35
N SER A 127 -3.58 -10.74 -22.53
CA SER A 127 -2.17 -11.14 -22.68
C SER A 127 -1.22 -9.93 -22.62
N LEU A 128 -1.65 -8.79 -23.16
CA LEU A 128 -0.91 -7.53 -23.06
C LEU A 128 -0.81 -7.09 -21.59
N ALA A 129 -1.91 -7.09 -20.85
CA ALA A 129 -1.93 -6.74 -19.42
C ALA A 129 -0.99 -7.65 -18.61
N LYS A 130 -0.97 -8.95 -18.89
CA LYS A 130 -0.07 -9.90 -18.22
C LYS A 130 1.40 -9.63 -18.49
N LYS A 131 1.76 -9.27 -19.71
CA LYS A 131 3.15 -8.97 -20.11
C LYS A 131 3.61 -7.61 -19.60
N VAL A 132 2.75 -6.60 -19.69
CA VAL A 132 2.96 -5.27 -19.10
C VAL A 132 3.21 -5.38 -17.61
N LYS A 133 2.43 -6.19 -16.89
CA LYS A 133 2.58 -6.39 -15.45
C LYS A 133 3.92 -7.04 -15.07
N LYS A 134 4.50 -7.89 -15.92
CA LYS A 134 5.83 -8.47 -15.72
C LYS A 134 6.96 -7.46 -15.93
N GLU A 135 6.81 -6.52 -16.87
CA GLU A 135 7.81 -5.53 -17.22
C GLU A 135 7.73 -4.26 -16.36
N LEU A 136 6.58 -4.00 -15.75
CA LEU A 136 6.36 -2.88 -14.86
C LEU A 136 6.57 -3.29 -13.40
N GLY A 137 7.73 -3.07 -12.88
CA GLY A 137 7.87 -2.97 -11.44
C GLY A 137 7.46 -1.55 -11.04
N GLY A 138 6.42 -1.35 -10.33
CA GLY A 138 6.10 -0.02 -9.85
C GLY A 138 4.67 0.14 -9.37
N ILE A 139 4.42 1.22 -8.72
CA ILE A 139 3.16 1.48 -8.02
C ILE A 139 2.02 1.67 -9.01
N ILE A 140 2.17 2.59 -9.96
CA ILE A 140 1.13 2.91 -10.93
C ILE A 140 0.94 1.77 -11.92
N GLY A 141 2.01 1.22 -12.45
CA GLY A 141 1.95 0.09 -13.36
C GLY A 141 1.36 -1.18 -12.74
N GLY A 142 1.54 -1.39 -11.45
CA GLY A 142 0.91 -2.45 -10.67
C GLY A 142 -0.55 -2.14 -10.29
N GLY A 143 -1.03 -0.91 -10.48
CA GLY A 143 -2.35 -0.47 -10.05
C GLY A 143 -2.46 -0.24 -8.55
N PHE A 144 -1.34 0.06 -7.86
CA PHE A 144 -1.28 0.25 -6.40
C PHE A 144 -1.42 1.72 -5.96
N ASP A 145 -1.47 2.65 -6.91
CA ASP A 145 -1.69 4.06 -6.65
C ASP A 145 -2.95 4.36 -5.82
N PRO A 146 -4.10 3.69 -6.00
CA PRO A 146 -5.25 3.92 -5.12
C PRO A 146 -4.97 3.56 -3.66
N ILE A 147 -4.22 2.49 -3.39
CA ILE A 147 -3.86 2.07 -2.02
C ILE A 147 -2.98 3.14 -1.36
N TYR A 148 -1.99 3.66 -2.08
CA TYR A 148 -1.16 4.77 -1.60
C TYR A 148 -1.97 6.03 -1.31
N LEU A 149 -2.90 6.39 -2.21
CA LEU A 149 -3.74 7.57 -2.02
C LEU A 149 -4.69 7.43 -0.84
N ILE A 150 -5.28 6.25 -0.65
CA ILE A 150 -6.13 5.94 0.51
C ILE A 150 -5.34 6.11 1.81
N ALA A 151 -4.15 5.52 1.90
CA ALA A 151 -3.28 5.65 3.07
C ALA A 151 -2.91 7.11 3.34
N GLN A 152 -2.55 7.87 2.31
CA GLN A 152 -2.25 9.30 2.43
C GLN A 152 -3.44 10.10 2.96
N ARG A 153 -4.66 9.85 2.43
CA ARG A 153 -5.87 10.54 2.87
C ARG A 153 -6.20 10.23 4.33
N LEU A 154 -6.10 8.99 4.74
CA LEU A 154 -6.32 8.56 6.12
C LEU A 154 -5.32 9.20 7.09
N VAL A 155 -4.04 9.18 6.76
CA VAL A 155 -2.99 9.80 7.58
C VAL A 155 -3.20 11.31 7.67
N LYS A 156 -3.46 11.97 6.53
CA LYS A 156 -3.72 13.41 6.49
C LYS A 156 -4.93 13.79 7.36
N HIS A 157 -6.03 13.06 7.24
CA HIS A 157 -7.23 13.30 8.03
C HIS A 157 -6.94 13.24 9.55
N SER A 158 -6.23 12.21 10.00
CA SER A 158 -5.86 12.06 11.40
C SER A 158 -4.93 13.18 11.89
N ASN A 159 -3.93 13.55 11.07
CA ASN A 159 -3.01 14.65 11.37
C ASN A 159 -3.72 16.01 11.44
N ASP A 160 -4.67 16.27 10.54
CA ASP A 160 -5.48 17.49 10.53
C ASP A 160 -6.36 17.59 11.80
N GLU A 161 -6.76 16.47 12.38
CA GLU A 161 -7.44 16.39 13.69
C GLU A 161 -6.49 16.45 14.89
N GLY A 162 -5.19 16.55 14.66
CA GLY A 162 -4.15 16.70 15.70
C GLY A 162 -3.62 15.38 16.26
N TYR A 163 -3.87 14.26 15.59
CA TYR A 163 -3.39 12.94 15.98
C TYR A 163 -2.37 12.38 15.02
N LEU A 164 -1.21 12.00 15.52
CA LEU A 164 -0.15 11.39 14.73
C LEU A 164 -0.53 9.95 14.36
N VAL A 165 -0.08 9.53 13.19
CA VAL A 165 -0.20 8.16 12.69
C VAL A 165 1.19 7.58 12.53
N GLY A 166 1.44 6.41 13.11
CA GLY A 166 2.68 5.66 12.92
C GLY A 166 2.55 4.65 11.78
N SER A 167 3.55 4.55 10.94
CA SER A 167 3.65 3.48 9.95
C SER A 167 4.36 2.25 10.56
N ARG A 168 4.03 1.07 10.04
CA ARG A 168 4.63 -0.19 10.48
C ARG A 168 4.97 -1.07 9.27
N GLY A 169 5.99 -1.91 9.43
CA GLY A 169 6.34 -2.89 8.42
C GLY A 169 7.15 -2.34 7.25
N SER A 170 7.00 -2.98 6.09
CA SER A 170 7.84 -2.74 4.92
C SER A 170 7.56 -1.43 4.17
N VAL A 171 6.50 -0.69 4.50
CA VAL A 171 6.17 0.60 3.87
C VAL A 171 7.28 1.64 4.05
N GLY A 172 8.07 1.54 5.13
CA GLY A 172 9.22 2.40 5.36
C GLY A 172 10.35 2.28 4.30
N SER A 173 10.29 1.30 3.41
CA SER A 173 11.22 1.17 2.28
C SER A 173 10.75 1.90 1.01
N SER A 174 9.55 2.49 1.01
CA SER A 174 9.01 3.27 -0.10
C SER A 174 9.27 4.76 0.08
N PHE A 175 10.13 5.33 -0.75
CA PHE A 175 10.36 6.77 -0.77
C PHE A 175 9.13 7.56 -1.24
N VAL A 176 8.33 6.98 -2.13
CA VAL A 176 7.03 7.55 -2.53
C VAL A 176 6.11 7.67 -1.32
N ALA A 177 6.04 6.65 -0.47
CA ALA A 177 5.27 6.72 0.77
C ALA A 177 5.78 7.80 1.73
N THR A 178 7.09 8.01 1.81
CA THR A 178 7.71 9.11 2.58
C THR A 178 7.27 10.46 2.04
N MET A 179 7.37 10.66 0.72
CA MET A 179 6.97 11.92 0.08
C MET A 179 5.46 12.19 0.18
N MET A 180 4.64 11.17 0.22
CA MET A 180 3.20 11.31 0.46
C MET A 180 2.83 11.52 1.94
N GLY A 181 3.79 11.48 2.85
CA GLY A 181 3.53 11.61 4.28
C GLY A 181 2.88 10.39 4.93
N ILE A 182 2.92 9.22 4.28
CA ILE A 182 2.38 7.95 4.80
C ILE A 182 3.31 7.39 5.88
N THR A 183 4.61 7.53 5.69
CA THR A 183 5.64 7.12 6.64
C THR A 183 6.63 8.25 6.91
N GLU A 184 7.13 8.30 8.12
CA GLU A 184 8.22 9.20 8.54
C GLU A 184 9.61 8.66 8.21
N VAL A 185 9.71 7.39 7.81
CA VAL A 185 10.99 6.76 7.46
C VAL A 185 11.43 7.23 6.08
N ASN A 186 12.68 7.71 5.98
CA ASN A 186 13.31 8.03 4.72
C ASN A 186 14.22 6.87 4.28
N PRO A 187 13.86 6.10 3.23
CA PRO A 187 14.60 4.90 2.83
C PRO A 187 15.85 5.18 2.00
N LEU A 188 16.14 6.43 1.68
CA LEU A 188 17.37 6.79 0.97
C LEU A 188 18.63 6.43 1.79
N PRO A 189 19.79 6.30 1.16
CA PRO A 189 21.05 6.20 1.87
C PRO A 189 21.28 7.38 2.82
N ALA A 190 22.09 7.20 3.85
CA ALA A 190 22.44 8.24 4.81
C ALA A 190 22.90 9.52 4.11
N HIS A 191 22.27 10.64 4.46
CA HIS A 191 22.55 11.94 3.83
C HIS A 191 22.19 13.10 4.75
N TYR A 192 22.64 14.28 4.36
CA TYR A 192 22.22 15.55 4.95
C TYR A 192 21.27 16.27 4.01
N ARG A 193 20.29 16.94 4.57
CA ARG A 193 19.42 17.88 3.85
C ARG A 193 19.22 19.17 4.62
N CYS A 194 19.17 20.29 3.93
CA CYS A 194 18.93 21.58 4.51
C CYS A 194 17.48 21.99 4.37
N SER A 195 16.81 22.29 5.48
CA SER A 195 15.42 22.74 5.47
C SER A 195 15.24 24.16 4.92
N LYS A 196 16.31 24.96 4.85
CA LYS A 196 16.25 26.36 4.44
C LYS A 196 16.52 26.57 2.94
N CYS A 197 17.58 25.93 2.43
CA CYS A 197 17.99 26.11 1.03
C CYS A 197 17.89 24.82 0.20
N GLN A 198 17.35 23.74 0.76
CA GLN A 198 17.13 22.44 0.13
C GLN A 198 18.40 21.73 -0.39
N THR A 199 19.59 22.25 -0.05
CA THR A 199 20.85 21.56 -0.37
C THR A 199 20.86 20.18 0.28
N SER A 200 21.20 19.16 -0.49
CA SER A 200 21.38 17.78 0.00
C SER A 200 22.80 17.27 -0.28
N LEU A 201 23.36 16.52 0.66
CA LEU A 201 24.70 15.99 0.58
C LEU A 201 24.65 14.48 0.82
N PHE A 202 24.95 13.71 -0.23
CA PHE A 202 25.03 12.24 -0.19
C PHE A 202 26.48 11.75 -0.17
N LEU A 203 27.40 12.62 -0.57
CA LEU A 203 28.83 12.34 -0.65
C LEU A 203 29.60 13.27 0.30
N ASP A 204 30.67 12.77 0.85
CA ASP A 204 31.62 13.59 1.61
C ASP A 204 32.50 14.46 0.69
N GLU A 205 33.46 15.16 1.28
CA GLU A 205 34.41 16.06 0.55
C GLU A 205 35.37 15.30 -0.38
N GLU A 206 35.54 14.00 -0.15
CA GLU A 206 36.34 13.09 -0.96
C GLU A 206 35.56 12.38 -2.04
N GLY A 207 34.22 12.61 -2.11
CA GLY A 207 33.31 11.98 -3.04
C GLY A 207 32.83 10.57 -2.63
N LYS A 208 33.09 10.18 -1.36
CA LYS A 208 32.64 8.90 -0.83
C LYS A 208 31.19 9.02 -0.31
N PRO A 209 30.30 8.07 -0.65
CA PRO A 209 28.95 8.07 -0.12
C PRO A 209 28.93 7.94 1.42
N TYR A 210 28.17 8.78 2.10
CA TYR A 210 27.98 8.65 3.55
C TYR A 210 27.38 7.28 3.93
N GLY A 211 26.51 6.71 3.10
CA GLY A 211 25.95 5.38 3.29
C GLY A 211 26.96 4.23 3.30
N ALA A 212 28.22 4.47 2.85
CA ALA A 212 29.27 3.47 2.94
C ALA A 212 29.78 3.25 4.38
N ASP A 213 29.70 4.28 5.22
CA ASP A 213 30.19 4.24 6.60
C ASP A 213 29.04 4.25 7.62
N TYR A 214 27.86 4.75 7.25
CA TYR A 214 26.71 4.90 8.13
C TYR A 214 25.50 4.20 7.54
N SER A 215 24.95 3.24 8.24
CA SER A 215 23.71 2.55 7.85
C SER A 215 22.45 3.37 8.16
N SER A 216 22.58 4.39 9.01
CA SER A 216 21.52 5.32 9.35
C SER A 216 22.01 6.76 9.31
N GLY A 217 21.26 7.63 8.67
CA GLY A 217 21.54 9.06 8.66
C GLY A 217 21.55 9.69 10.05
N PHE A 218 20.83 9.12 11.00
CA PHE A 218 20.79 9.63 12.39
C PHE A 218 22.13 9.50 13.10
N ASP A 219 22.98 8.58 12.69
CA ASP A 219 24.34 8.38 13.24
C ASP A 219 25.38 9.33 12.66
N LEU A 220 25.02 10.10 11.62
CA LEU A 220 25.89 11.09 11.03
C LEU A 220 26.26 12.18 12.06
N PRO A 221 27.50 12.71 12.05
CA PRO A 221 27.87 13.86 12.86
C PRO A 221 27.06 15.11 12.45
N ASP A 222 26.88 16.03 13.40
CA ASP A 222 26.21 17.30 13.11
C ASP A 222 27.00 18.09 12.05
N LYS A 223 26.30 18.67 11.08
CA LYS A 223 26.89 19.43 9.98
C LYS A 223 26.13 20.73 9.74
N ILE A 224 26.89 21.76 9.40
CA ILE A 224 26.32 23.06 8.97
C ILE A 224 26.28 23.10 7.45
N CYS A 225 25.19 23.58 6.91
CA CYS A 225 25.00 23.70 5.46
C CYS A 225 26.08 24.59 4.84
N PRO A 226 26.85 24.09 3.88
CA PRO A 226 27.92 24.88 3.26
C PRO A 226 27.38 26.03 2.41
N ASN A 227 26.11 25.98 2.04
CA ASN A 227 25.48 26.99 1.18
C ASN A 227 24.83 28.15 1.97
N CYS A 228 24.15 27.88 3.09
CA CYS A 228 23.40 28.91 3.80
C CYS A 228 23.71 29.04 5.29
N GLY A 229 24.59 28.19 5.84
CA GLY A 229 24.99 28.21 7.24
C GLY A 229 23.97 27.67 8.24
N GLU A 230 22.86 27.09 7.79
CA GLU A 230 21.84 26.46 8.66
C GLU A 230 22.32 25.07 9.12
N LYS A 231 21.86 24.62 10.30
CA LYS A 231 22.09 23.25 10.74
C LYS A 231 21.35 22.27 9.84
N MET A 232 22.07 21.31 9.26
CA MET A 232 21.48 20.32 8.36
C MET A 232 20.74 19.23 9.13
N ILE A 233 19.65 18.75 8.55
CA ILE A 233 18.91 17.58 9.00
C ILE A 233 19.68 16.33 8.54
N LYS A 234 19.83 15.37 9.44
CA LYS A 234 20.42 14.05 9.20
C LYS A 234 19.31 13.06 8.91
N ASP A 235 19.37 12.36 7.79
CA ASP A 235 18.28 11.52 7.31
C ASP A 235 18.79 10.30 6.53
N GLY A 236 17.90 9.34 6.24
CA GLY A 236 18.20 8.17 5.43
C GLY A 236 18.47 6.90 6.24
N GLN A 237 17.76 5.80 5.86
CA GLN A 237 17.84 4.49 6.52
C GLN A 237 18.32 3.37 5.58
N ASP A 238 18.69 3.72 4.35
CA ASP A 238 19.22 2.81 3.33
C ASP A 238 18.40 1.54 3.13
N MET A 239 17.11 1.71 2.88
CA MET A 239 16.16 0.61 2.68
C MET A 239 15.82 0.44 1.20
N PRO A 240 16.06 -0.74 0.59
CA PRO A 240 15.74 -0.96 -0.81
C PRO A 240 14.22 -1.11 -1.04
N PHE A 241 13.70 -0.49 -2.09
CA PHE A 241 12.29 -0.53 -2.45
C PHE A 241 11.75 -1.95 -2.70
N ALA A 242 12.59 -2.85 -3.20
CA ALA A 242 12.26 -4.26 -3.40
C ALA A 242 11.75 -4.97 -2.12
N THR A 243 12.07 -4.45 -0.94
CA THR A 243 11.54 -4.97 0.34
C THR A 243 10.03 -4.82 0.43
N PHE A 244 9.45 -3.80 -0.22
CA PHE A 244 8.03 -3.49 -0.16
C PHE A 244 7.21 -4.17 -1.27
N LEU A 245 7.60 -3.98 -2.53
CA LEU A 245 6.86 -4.49 -3.70
C LEU A 245 7.46 -5.77 -4.33
N GLY A 246 8.61 -6.23 -3.87
CA GLY A 246 9.37 -7.28 -4.55
C GLY A 246 10.17 -6.74 -5.75
N PHE A 247 11.06 -7.57 -6.30
CA PHE A 247 11.92 -7.18 -7.42
C PHE A 247 11.16 -6.94 -8.73
N ASN A 248 9.99 -7.58 -8.89
CA ASN A 248 9.17 -7.52 -10.11
C ASN A 248 7.79 -6.87 -9.85
N ALA A 249 7.61 -6.17 -8.74
CA ALA A 249 6.32 -5.65 -8.27
C ALA A 249 5.21 -6.75 -8.23
N ASP A 250 5.59 -7.94 -7.84
CA ASP A 250 4.74 -9.13 -7.74
C ASP A 250 4.10 -9.29 -6.36
N LYS A 251 4.55 -8.50 -5.39
CA LYS A 251 4.00 -8.46 -4.04
C LYS A 251 2.97 -7.34 -3.94
N VAL A 252 1.78 -7.66 -3.46
CA VAL A 252 0.77 -6.64 -3.13
C VAL A 252 1.29 -5.82 -1.93
N PRO A 253 1.32 -4.49 -2.01
CA PRO A 253 1.77 -3.66 -0.91
C PRO A 253 0.82 -3.76 0.28
N ASP A 254 1.39 -3.93 1.46
CA ASP A 254 0.69 -3.94 2.73
C ASP A 254 1.09 -2.68 3.52
N ILE A 255 0.15 -1.74 3.62
CA ILE A 255 0.38 -0.47 4.31
C ILE A 255 -0.33 -0.52 5.66
N ASP A 256 0.43 -0.93 6.66
CA ASP A 256 -0.03 -0.98 8.05
C ASP A 256 0.12 0.39 8.73
N LEU A 257 -0.98 0.90 9.25
CA LEU A 257 -1.05 2.19 9.93
C LEU A 257 -1.61 2.03 11.35
N ASN A 258 -0.91 2.60 12.31
CA ASN A 258 -1.33 2.68 13.70
C ASN A 258 -1.89 4.08 13.98
N PHE A 259 -3.18 4.14 14.26
CA PHE A 259 -3.88 5.37 14.64
C PHE A 259 -3.95 5.49 16.16
N SER A 260 -4.13 6.70 16.68
CA SER A 260 -4.47 6.88 18.08
C SER A 260 -5.82 6.23 18.39
N ASP A 261 -5.93 5.52 19.52
CA ASP A 261 -7.21 4.96 19.98
C ASP A 261 -8.31 6.01 20.07
N LEU A 262 -7.94 7.25 20.40
CA LEU A 262 -8.88 8.37 20.50
C LEU A 262 -9.43 8.81 19.14
N ASN A 263 -8.70 8.52 18.07
CA ASN A 263 -9.05 8.95 16.70
C ASN A 263 -9.43 7.81 15.75
N GLN A 264 -9.31 6.57 16.20
CA GLN A 264 -9.60 5.39 15.36
C GLN A 264 -11.02 5.43 14.78
N ALA A 265 -12.01 5.80 15.59
CA ALA A 265 -13.40 5.90 15.18
C ALA A 265 -13.61 6.96 14.07
N SER A 266 -12.94 8.11 14.18
CA SER A 266 -12.96 9.15 13.15
C SER A 266 -12.33 8.67 11.84
N ALA A 267 -11.21 7.97 11.91
CA ALA A 267 -10.57 7.37 10.74
C ALA A 267 -11.47 6.33 10.06
N HIS A 268 -12.19 5.51 10.83
CA HIS A 268 -13.19 4.58 10.28
C HIS A 268 -14.31 5.33 9.57
N GLU A 269 -14.90 6.36 10.18
CA GLU A 269 -15.96 7.15 9.57
C GLU A 269 -15.49 7.86 8.29
N TYR A 270 -14.23 8.30 8.25
CA TYR A 270 -13.65 8.96 7.07
C TYR A 270 -13.60 8.04 5.84
N THR A 271 -13.51 6.73 6.01
CA THR A 271 -13.59 5.78 4.89
C THR A 271 -14.92 5.88 4.14
N LYS A 272 -16.00 6.24 4.82
CA LYS A 272 -17.31 6.50 4.18
C LYS A 272 -17.28 7.73 3.26
N VAL A 273 -16.46 8.72 3.59
CA VAL A 273 -16.23 9.90 2.74
C VAL A 273 -15.44 9.51 1.49
N LEU A 274 -14.41 8.66 1.65
CA LEU A 274 -13.54 8.24 0.55
C LEU A 274 -14.26 7.36 -0.47
N PHE A 275 -15.17 6.48 -0.04
CA PHE A 275 -15.75 5.42 -0.89
C PHE A 275 -17.27 5.47 -0.99
N GLY A 276 -17.94 6.13 -0.09
CA GLY A 276 -19.40 6.13 0.06
C GLY A 276 -19.88 5.23 1.18
N VAL A 277 -20.99 5.60 1.79
CA VAL A 277 -21.57 4.92 2.97
C VAL A 277 -21.94 3.46 2.67
N ASP A 278 -22.40 3.18 1.46
CA ASP A 278 -22.84 1.84 1.05
C ASP A 278 -21.71 0.95 0.54
N ASN A 279 -20.47 1.47 0.49
CA ASN A 279 -19.31 0.77 -0.04
C ASN A 279 -18.31 0.34 1.03
N VAL A 280 -18.54 0.65 2.30
CA VAL A 280 -17.65 0.31 3.40
C VAL A 280 -18.36 -0.47 4.49
N TYR A 281 -17.71 -1.53 4.95
CA TYR A 281 -18.23 -2.46 5.95
C TYR A 281 -17.15 -2.80 6.96
N ARG A 282 -17.54 -3.05 8.21
CA ARG A 282 -16.60 -3.65 9.16
C ARG A 282 -16.30 -5.09 8.72
N ALA A 283 -15.03 -5.48 8.79
CA ALA A 283 -14.65 -6.85 8.51
C ALA A 283 -15.21 -7.80 9.57
N GLY A 284 -15.88 -8.86 9.13
CA GLY A 284 -16.40 -9.90 10.00
C GLY A 284 -15.33 -10.85 10.49
N THR A 285 -15.55 -11.41 11.66
CA THR A 285 -14.77 -12.53 12.20
C THR A 285 -15.69 -13.65 12.66
N ILE A 286 -15.20 -14.88 12.56
CA ILE A 286 -15.93 -16.05 13.06
C ILE A 286 -15.13 -16.66 14.21
N GLY A 287 -15.71 -16.58 15.41
CA GLY A 287 -15.18 -17.21 16.60
C GLY A 287 -15.49 -18.71 16.62
N THR A 288 -14.48 -19.52 16.87
CA THR A 288 -14.61 -20.96 17.01
C THR A 288 -14.48 -21.39 18.47
N VAL A 289 -14.94 -22.60 18.76
CA VAL A 289 -14.77 -23.19 20.12
C VAL A 289 -13.29 -23.50 20.32
N ALA A 290 -12.65 -22.84 21.29
CA ALA A 290 -11.28 -23.10 21.67
C ALA A 290 -11.19 -24.40 22.51
N GLU A 291 -10.03 -25.04 22.50
CA GLU A 291 -9.78 -26.33 23.18
C GLU A 291 -10.19 -26.32 24.67
N LYS A 292 -9.78 -25.30 25.44
CA LYS A 292 -10.18 -25.18 26.84
C LYS A 292 -11.68 -25.04 27.04
N THR A 293 -12.35 -24.32 26.14
CA THR A 293 -13.81 -24.16 26.16
C THR A 293 -14.50 -25.48 25.82
N ALA A 294 -14.02 -26.19 24.80
CA ALA A 294 -14.50 -27.50 24.41
C ALA A 294 -14.35 -28.51 25.56
N TYR A 295 -13.20 -28.54 26.22
CA TYR A 295 -12.97 -29.36 27.41
C TYR A 295 -13.98 -29.05 28.53
N GLY A 296 -14.19 -27.75 28.81
CA GLY A 296 -15.16 -27.30 29.80
C GLY A 296 -16.60 -27.74 29.45
N PHE A 297 -17.01 -27.69 28.21
CA PHE A 297 -18.33 -28.14 27.76
C PHE A 297 -18.51 -29.65 27.94
N VAL A 298 -17.53 -30.44 27.54
CA VAL A 298 -17.59 -31.90 27.69
C VAL A 298 -17.63 -32.29 29.15
N ARG A 299 -16.78 -31.69 29.97
CA ARG A 299 -16.76 -31.91 31.42
C ARG A 299 -18.07 -31.53 32.05
N GLY A 300 -18.60 -30.32 31.78
CA GLY A 300 -19.88 -29.84 32.29
C GLY A 300 -21.03 -30.77 31.91
N TYR A 301 -21.06 -31.26 30.65
CA TYR A 301 -22.07 -32.23 30.24
C TYR A 301 -22.05 -33.51 31.10
N PHE A 302 -20.88 -34.09 31.39
CA PHE A 302 -20.79 -35.24 32.23
C PHE A 302 -21.18 -34.97 33.68
N GLU A 303 -20.80 -33.82 34.22
CA GLU A 303 -21.21 -33.36 35.57
C GLU A 303 -22.74 -33.22 35.65
N ASP A 304 -23.38 -32.57 34.66
CA ASP A 304 -24.84 -32.41 34.62
C ASP A 304 -25.59 -33.74 34.51
N LYS A 305 -24.97 -34.75 33.88
CA LYS A 305 -25.52 -36.09 33.78
C LYS A 305 -25.17 -36.98 34.97
N GLY A 306 -24.42 -36.48 35.94
CA GLY A 306 -23.97 -37.26 37.12
C GLY A 306 -22.95 -38.33 36.78
N ILE A 307 -22.27 -38.24 35.64
CA ILE A 307 -21.27 -39.21 35.20
C ILE A 307 -19.89 -38.75 35.62
N MET A 308 -19.38 -39.29 36.74
CA MET A 308 -18.11 -38.84 37.34
C MET A 308 -16.93 -39.78 37.09
N ASP A 309 -17.11 -40.86 36.36
CA ASP A 309 -16.11 -41.90 36.16
C ASP A 309 -15.32 -41.73 34.84
N LYS A 310 -15.52 -40.66 34.08
CA LYS A 310 -14.80 -40.43 32.84
C LYS A 310 -13.35 -39.96 33.09
N ARG A 311 -12.43 -40.63 32.44
CA ARG A 311 -11.02 -40.29 32.45
C ARG A 311 -10.77 -38.99 31.65
N SER A 312 -9.75 -38.24 32.03
CA SER A 312 -9.37 -36.99 31.31
C SER A 312 -9.11 -37.21 29.83
N CYS A 313 -8.48 -38.32 29.46
CA CYS A 313 -8.22 -38.67 28.06
C CYS A 313 -9.50 -38.83 27.22
N GLU A 314 -10.60 -39.34 27.81
CA GLU A 314 -11.90 -39.44 27.12
C GLU A 314 -12.54 -38.06 26.99
N ILE A 315 -12.45 -37.22 27.99
CA ILE A 315 -12.92 -35.86 27.92
C ILE A 315 -12.14 -35.09 26.86
N GLU A 316 -10.81 -35.21 26.81
CA GLU A 316 -9.94 -34.61 25.79
C GLU A 316 -10.30 -35.09 24.39
N ARG A 317 -10.49 -36.42 24.19
CA ARG A 317 -10.91 -36.96 22.90
C ARG A 317 -12.20 -36.36 22.37
N LEU A 318 -13.20 -36.22 23.23
CA LEU A 318 -14.48 -35.62 22.88
C LEU A 318 -14.35 -34.09 22.67
N ALA A 319 -13.52 -33.42 23.48
CA ALA A 319 -13.24 -32.01 23.32
C ALA A 319 -12.56 -31.68 21.98
N MET A 320 -11.64 -32.54 21.54
CA MET A 320 -11.04 -32.40 20.21
C MET A 320 -12.07 -32.43 19.08
N GLY A 321 -13.11 -33.24 19.19
CA GLY A 321 -14.24 -33.28 18.23
C GLY A 321 -15.11 -32.04 18.25
N CYS A 322 -15.07 -31.25 19.34
CA CYS A 322 -15.81 -30.00 19.47
C CYS A 322 -14.97 -28.76 19.19
N THR A 323 -13.65 -28.91 19.18
CA THR A 323 -12.70 -27.80 18.92
C THR A 323 -12.79 -27.35 17.47
N GLY A 324 -12.75 -26.04 17.25
CA GLY A 324 -12.81 -25.45 15.89
C GLY A 324 -14.22 -25.33 15.33
N VAL A 325 -15.25 -25.81 16.03
CA VAL A 325 -16.66 -25.60 15.61
C VAL A 325 -16.99 -24.11 15.67
N LYS A 326 -17.54 -23.56 14.58
CA LYS A 326 -17.97 -22.16 14.49
C LYS A 326 -19.07 -21.89 15.51
N ARG A 327 -18.90 -20.83 16.30
CA ARG A 327 -19.82 -20.53 17.43
C ARG A 327 -20.42 -19.14 17.37
N THR A 328 -19.60 -18.14 17.14
CA THR A 328 -20.01 -16.73 17.22
C THR A 328 -19.49 -15.96 16.01
N THR A 329 -20.21 -14.91 15.65
CA THR A 329 -19.73 -13.89 14.73
C THR A 329 -19.28 -12.66 15.53
N GLY A 330 -18.32 -11.94 14.99
CA GLY A 330 -17.79 -10.71 15.60
C GLY A 330 -17.32 -9.74 14.55
N GLN A 331 -16.77 -8.62 15.02
CA GLN A 331 -16.13 -7.61 14.18
C GLN A 331 -14.63 -7.63 14.40
N HIS A 332 -13.87 -7.51 13.32
CA HIS A 332 -12.43 -7.24 13.40
C HIS A 332 -12.23 -5.83 13.99
N PRO A 333 -11.32 -5.63 14.96
CA PRO A 333 -11.19 -4.37 15.68
C PRO A 333 -10.77 -3.19 14.78
N GLY A 334 -10.00 -3.42 13.74
CA GLY A 334 -9.49 -2.38 12.84
C GLY A 334 -9.83 -2.58 11.36
N GLY A 335 -10.41 -3.72 10.99
CA GLY A 335 -10.63 -4.06 9.58
C GLY A 335 -11.85 -3.38 8.97
N ILE A 336 -11.62 -2.68 7.87
CA ILE A 336 -12.66 -2.10 6.99
C ILE A 336 -12.56 -2.76 5.64
N VAL A 337 -13.64 -3.35 5.16
CA VAL A 337 -13.76 -3.92 3.82
C VAL A 337 -14.35 -2.89 2.89
N VAL A 338 -13.72 -2.67 1.75
CA VAL A 338 -14.16 -1.72 0.74
C VAL A 338 -14.71 -2.49 -0.46
N VAL A 339 -15.98 -2.24 -0.77
CA VAL A 339 -16.67 -2.79 -1.94
C VAL A 339 -16.57 -1.76 -3.08
N PRO A 340 -16.16 -2.16 -4.30
CA PRO A 340 -16.16 -1.25 -5.44
C PRO A 340 -17.56 -0.67 -5.72
N ASP A 341 -17.61 0.57 -6.16
CA ASP A 341 -18.85 1.30 -6.40
C ASP A 341 -19.70 0.77 -7.56
N TYR A 342 -19.16 -0.10 -8.39
CA TYR A 342 -19.84 -0.80 -9.49
C TYR A 342 -20.33 -2.21 -9.11
N MET A 343 -20.17 -2.61 -7.84
CA MET A 343 -20.63 -3.89 -7.29
C MET A 343 -21.38 -3.68 -5.98
N GLU A 344 -22.11 -4.70 -5.57
CA GLU A 344 -22.82 -4.71 -4.30
C GLU A 344 -22.16 -5.66 -3.31
N VAL A 345 -22.29 -5.40 -2.01
CA VAL A 345 -21.75 -6.27 -0.96
C VAL A 345 -22.31 -7.70 -1.07
N SER A 346 -23.54 -7.83 -1.53
CA SER A 346 -24.23 -9.12 -1.74
C SER A 346 -23.57 -10.00 -2.80
N ASP A 347 -22.74 -9.42 -3.69
CA ASP A 347 -21.95 -10.18 -4.67
C ASP A 347 -20.81 -10.96 -4.00
N PHE A 348 -20.40 -10.56 -2.80
CA PHE A 348 -19.28 -11.13 -2.05
C PHE A 348 -19.71 -11.84 -0.76
N THR A 349 -20.61 -11.24 0.01
CA THR A 349 -20.98 -11.71 1.35
C THR A 349 -22.33 -11.15 1.77
N PRO A 350 -23.12 -11.89 2.54
CA PRO A 350 -24.17 -11.28 3.35
C PRO A 350 -23.55 -10.30 4.36
N PHE A 351 -24.33 -9.33 4.80
CA PHE A 351 -23.93 -8.45 5.89
C PHE A 351 -24.91 -8.53 7.05
N GLN A 352 -24.46 -8.10 8.22
CA GLN A 352 -25.24 -8.07 9.43
C GLN A 352 -25.01 -6.78 10.23
N PHE A 353 -25.97 -6.44 11.09
CA PHE A 353 -25.79 -5.37 12.05
C PHE A 353 -25.16 -5.92 13.33
N PRO A 354 -24.21 -5.19 13.97
CA PRO A 354 -23.64 -5.60 15.24
C PRO A 354 -24.72 -5.81 16.31
N ALA A 355 -24.70 -6.96 16.99
CA ALA A 355 -25.66 -7.32 18.03
C ALA A 355 -27.14 -7.18 17.58
N ASP A 356 -27.42 -7.37 16.29
CA ASP A 356 -28.75 -7.21 15.67
C ASP A 356 -29.34 -5.79 15.80
N ASP A 357 -28.52 -4.78 16.12
CA ASP A 357 -28.95 -3.39 16.19
C ASP A 357 -28.98 -2.74 14.80
N VAL A 358 -30.16 -2.70 14.20
CA VAL A 358 -30.39 -2.07 12.89
C VAL A 358 -30.13 -0.56 12.84
N ASN A 359 -29.99 0.09 14.00
CA ASN A 359 -29.63 1.50 14.11
C ASN A 359 -28.12 1.72 14.21
N SER A 360 -27.34 0.66 14.23
CA SER A 360 -25.87 0.78 14.24
C SER A 360 -25.40 1.58 13.02
N ALA A 361 -24.44 2.48 13.25
CA ALA A 361 -23.80 3.26 12.17
C ALA A 361 -22.96 2.39 11.22
N TRP A 362 -22.62 1.17 11.63
CA TRP A 362 -21.81 0.24 10.87
C TRP A 362 -22.50 -1.07 10.61
N ARG A 363 -22.32 -1.57 9.38
CA ARG A 363 -22.67 -2.93 8.96
C ARG A 363 -21.39 -3.76 8.90
N THR A 364 -21.50 -5.05 9.21
CA THR A 364 -20.38 -5.99 9.27
C THR A 364 -20.57 -7.07 8.22
N THR A 365 -19.52 -7.47 7.53
CA THR A 365 -19.56 -8.64 6.65
C THR A 365 -19.87 -9.88 7.48
N HIS A 366 -20.75 -10.75 6.96
CA HIS A 366 -21.10 -11.98 7.68
C HIS A 366 -20.02 -13.05 7.53
N PHE A 367 -19.45 -13.17 6.32
CA PHE A 367 -18.33 -14.06 6.12
C PHE A 367 -17.09 -13.52 6.84
N ASP A 368 -16.27 -14.43 7.33
CA ASP A 368 -14.93 -14.08 7.80
C ASP A 368 -14.16 -13.45 6.66
N TYR A 369 -13.39 -12.40 6.97
CA TYR A 369 -12.65 -11.68 5.94
C TYR A 369 -11.73 -12.61 5.12
N HIS A 370 -11.12 -13.62 5.75
CA HIS A 370 -10.25 -14.56 5.04
C HIS A 370 -10.94 -15.38 3.95
N ALA A 371 -12.26 -15.43 3.93
CA ALA A 371 -13.03 -16.07 2.86
C ALA A 371 -13.25 -15.17 1.63
N ILE A 372 -12.96 -13.86 1.75
CA ILE A 372 -13.19 -12.84 0.72
C ILE A 372 -11.96 -11.96 0.48
N ASP A 373 -10.82 -12.26 1.07
CA ASP A 373 -9.60 -11.44 1.02
C ASP A 373 -8.92 -11.45 -0.37
N ALA A 374 -9.17 -12.47 -1.16
CA ALA A 374 -8.69 -12.55 -2.52
C ALA A 374 -9.39 -11.56 -3.47
N ASP A 375 -10.61 -11.14 -3.13
CA ASP A 375 -11.49 -10.37 -4.01
C ASP A 375 -11.60 -8.90 -3.61
N LEU A 376 -11.53 -8.59 -2.31
CA LEU A 376 -11.80 -7.26 -1.77
C LEU A 376 -10.61 -6.66 -1.02
N LEU A 377 -10.46 -5.34 -1.14
CA LEU A 377 -9.51 -4.58 -0.35
C LEU A 377 -9.98 -4.50 1.11
N LYS A 378 -9.08 -4.82 2.03
CA LYS A 378 -9.21 -4.57 3.45
C LYS A 378 -8.24 -3.47 3.86
N LEU A 379 -8.75 -2.52 4.63
CA LEU A 379 -7.94 -1.50 5.29
C LEU A 379 -7.84 -1.85 6.78
N ASP A 380 -6.62 -2.00 7.27
CA ASP A 380 -6.36 -2.23 8.70
C ASP A 380 -6.06 -0.90 9.39
N ILE A 381 -7.12 -0.30 9.95
CA ILE A 381 -7.07 0.94 10.72
C ILE A 381 -7.05 0.55 12.20
N LEU A 382 -5.85 0.26 12.69
CA LEU A 382 -5.65 -0.24 14.06
C LEU A 382 -5.48 0.92 15.03
N GLY A 383 -6.17 0.83 16.19
CA GLY A 383 -5.95 1.74 17.31
C GLY A 383 -4.74 1.30 18.13
N HIS A 384 -3.94 2.28 18.56
CA HIS A 384 -2.81 2.08 19.45
C HIS A 384 -2.76 3.18 20.49
N SER A 385 -2.59 2.77 21.77
CA SER A 385 -2.47 3.69 22.92
C SER A 385 -1.07 4.28 23.03
#